data_0ddf061ae679bef47ee0686a2405c1ff
#
_entry.id   0ddf061ae679bef47ee0686a2405c1ff
#
_cell.length_a   1.000
_cell.length_b   1.000
_cell.length_c   1.000
_cell.angle_alpha   90.00
_cell.angle_beta   90.00
_cell.angle_gamma   90.00
#
_symmetry.space_group_name_H-M   'P 1'
#
loop_
_entity.id
_entity.type
_entity.pdbx_description
1 polymer ?
#
loop_
_entity_poly.entity_id
_entity_poly.type
_entity_poly.pdbx_seq_one_letter_code
_entity_poly.pdbx_strand_id
1 'polypeptide(L)'
;NKEYVYVDCYQCDENGKSSPWKRKHLDDVPKWQHEEAKDFNCFATVQKYANEKKTEGEDFLAPLYFDLDYSENPAVAQEEAIKLVEFFTGELDIQEQDLHIYFSGSKGFHILVDERALGVEPRKDLQRVYKHIAGYLRYRLGEVQEQEDENGRPVEYTEPLKAVDLVVYTVKRMLRLPYSRHQKTGLYKIELTLQQLKELTLDEIKERARTGQPIQREVKTVRKRPKAGIFYADKLHEYEEAAATVSDKRNKTEY
;
A
#
# COMPACT_ATOMS: atom_id res chain seq x y z
N ASN A 1 13.83 22.95 1.58
CA ASN A 1 12.85 21.86 1.66
C ASN A 1 13.55 20.64 2.25
N LYS A 2 12.91 19.98 3.22
CA LYS A 2 13.41 18.69 3.74
C LYS A 2 13.13 17.60 2.70
N GLU A 3 14.13 16.74 2.44
CA GLU A 3 13.96 15.56 1.60
C GLU A 3 13.62 14.36 2.48
N TYR A 4 12.66 13.54 2.06
CA TYR A 4 12.20 12.34 2.77
C TYR A 4 12.78 11.12 2.06
N VAL A 5 14.02 10.78 2.40
CA VAL A 5 14.87 9.81 1.68
C VAL A 5 15.38 8.65 2.55
N TYR A 6 14.98 8.60 3.83
CA TYR A 6 15.40 7.52 4.73
C TYR A 6 14.25 6.56 5.02
N VAL A 7 14.53 5.28 5.07
CA VAL A 7 13.60 4.21 5.47
C VAL A 7 14.24 3.32 6.53
N ASP A 8 13.41 2.70 7.35
CA ASP A 8 13.89 1.67 8.29
C ASP A 8 13.82 0.31 7.61
N CYS A 9 14.95 -0.43 7.60
CA CYS A 9 15.08 -1.73 6.96
C CYS A 9 15.44 -2.82 7.97
N TYR A 10 15.01 -4.04 7.70
CA TYR A 10 15.49 -5.26 8.36
C TYR A 10 15.37 -6.47 7.44
N GLN A 11 16.05 -7.54 7.83
CA GLN A 11 15.95 -8.85 7.21
C GLN A 11 15.44 -9.87 8.23
N CYS A 12 14.63 -10.83 7.82
CA CYS A 12 14.34 -12.01 8.63
C CYS A 12 15.18 -13.20 8.13
N ASP A 13 15.70 -13.98 9.06
CA ASP A 13 16.36 -15.24 8.76
C ASP A 13 15.36 -16.35 8.36
N GLU A 14 15.84 -17.55 8.09
CA GLU A 14 15.02 -18.70 7.70
C GLU A 14 14.02 -19.12 8.79
N ASN A 15 14.31 -18.81 10.06
CA ASN A 15 13.44 -19.10 11.19
C ASN A 15 12.44 -17.96 11.48
N GLY A 16 12.48 -16.87 10.70
CA GLY A 16 11.62 -15.70 10.87
C GLY A 16 12.09 -14.72 11.93
N LYS A 17 13.33 -14.89 12.47
CA LYS A 17 13.91 -13.93 13.41
C LYS A 17 14.40 -12.71 12.65
N SER A 18 13.93 -11.54 13.04
CA SER A 18 14.34 -10.28 12.42
C SER A 18 15.70 -9.80 12.93
N SER A 19 16.53 -9.29 12.01
CA SER A 19 17.71 -8.51 12.34
C SER A 19 17.32 -7.19 13.03
N PRO A 20 18.24 -6.51 13.71
CA PRO A 20 18.01 -5.15 14.17
C PRO A 20 17.61 -4.23 13.01
N TRP A 21 16.67 -3.33 13.26
CA TRP A 21 16.25 -2.34 12.28
C TRP A 21 17.33 -1.28 12.08
N LYS A 22 17.66 -1.02 10.82
CA LYS A 22 18.65 -0.02 10.43
C LYS A 22 17.97 1.03 9.57
N ARG A 23 18.17 2.32 9.89
CA ARG A 23 17.77 3.41 9.01
C ARG A 23 18.79 3.57 7.91
N LYS A 24 18.34 3.61 6.66
CA LYS A 24 19.16 3.69 5.46
C LYS A 24 18.62 4.76 4.52
N HIS A 25 19.51 5.42 3.80
CA HIS A 25 19.13 6.24 2.65
C HIS A 25 18.53 5.34 1.56
N LEU A 26 17.54 5.83 0.82
CA LEU A 26 16.86 5.05 -0.24
C LEU A 26 17.85 4.50 -1.27
N ASP A 27 18.87 5.28 -1.66
CA ASP A 27 19.87 4.87 -2.63
C ASP A 27 20.75 3.70 -2.14
N ASP A 28 20.89 3.54 -0.82
CA ASP A 28 21.70 2.46 -0.23
C ASP A 28 20.89 1.16 -0.04
N VAL A 29 19.55 1.23 -0.13
CA VAL A 29 18.70 0.05 0.09
C VAL A 29 18.95 -1.06 -0.92
N PRO A 30 19.04 -0.80 -2.25
CA PRO A 30 19.29 -1.86 -3.23
C PRO A 30 20.65 -2.55 -3.02
N LYS A 31 21.70 -1.79 -2.71
CA LYS A 31 23.01 -2.33 -2.43
C LYS A 31 22.99 -3.24 -1.19
N TRP A 32 22.40 -2.76 -0.09
CA TRP A 32 22.23 -3.55 1.12
C TRP A 32 21.44 -4.84 0.86
N GLN A 33 20.31 -4.72 0.15
CA GLN A 33 19.45 -5.86 -0.15
C GLN A 33 20.20 -6.93 -0.93
N HIS A 34 20.93 -6.55 -1.97
CA HIS A 34 21.60 -7.48 -2.86
C HIS A 34 22.91 -8.00 -2.26
N GLU A 35 23.79 -7.12 -1.76
CA GLU A 35 25.14 -7.49 -1.34
C GLU A 35 25.20 -8.09 0.07
N GLU A 36 24.43 -7.52 1.03
CA GLU A 36 24.47 -7.97 2.43
C GLU A 36 23.38 -9.01 2.72
N ALA A 37 22.13 -8.72 2.33
CA ALA A 37 20.97 -9.54 2.64
C ALA A 37 20.64 -10.61 1.58
N LYS A 38 21.37 -10.65 0.45
CA LYS A 38 21.26 -11.66 -0.62
C LYS A 38 19.84 -11.84 -1.15
N ASP A 39 19.10 -10.74 -1.24
CA ASP A 39 17.70 -10.69 -1.71
C ASP A 39 16.76 -11.64 -0.95
N PHE A 40 17.10 -11.99 0.28
CA PHE A 40 16.32 -12.93 1.08
C PHE A 40 15.58 -12.25 2.21
N ASN A 41 14.25 -12.28 2.13
CA ASN A 41 13.32 -11.91 3.20
C ASN A 41 13.57 -10.50 3.79
N CYS A 42 13.79 -9.52 2.89
CA CYS A 42 14.10 -8.13 3.21
C CYS A 42 12.83 -7.28 3.29
N PHE A 43 12.80 -6.37 4.26
CA PHE A 43 11.68 -5.47 4.50
C PHE A 43 12.16 -4.04 4.69
N ALA A 44 11.32 -3.09 4.28
CA ALA A 44 11.49 -1.69 4.59
C ALA A 44 10.16 -1.05 5.00
N THR A 45 10.24 0.05 5.77
CA THR A 45 9.04 0.85 6.05
C THR A 45 8.52 1.46 4.75
N VAL A 46 7.18 1.55 4.62
CA VAL A 46 6.57 2.36 3.57
C VAL A 46 6.75 3.85 3.86
N GLN A 47 6.89 4.19 5.14
CA GLN A 47 7.18 5.55 5.60
C GLN A 47 8.63 5.92 5.24
N LYS A 48 8.78 7.11 4.68
CA LYS A 48 10.04 7.79 4.38
C LYS A 48 10.25 8.93 5.37
N TYR A 49 11.45 9.06 5.89
CA TYR A 49 11.81 10.02 6.91
C TYR A 49 12.84 11.02 6.36
N ALA A 50 12.85 12.22 6.93
CA ALA A 50 13.81 13.26 6.53
C ALA A 50 15.15 13.13 7.26
N ASN A 51 15.20 12.45 8.40
CA ASN A 51 16.38 12.38 9.26
C ASN A 51 17.00 10.98 9.23
N GLU A 52 18.32 10.92 9.16
CA GLU A 52 19.08 9.68 9.29
C GLU A 52 18.92 9.07 10.70
N LYS A 53 18.91 9.92 11.73
CA LYS A 53 18.67 9.50 13.11
C LYS A 53 17.18 9.48 13.41
N LYS A 54 16.72 8.40 14.05
CA LYS A 54 15.32 8.28 14.48
C LYS A 54 14.97 9.35 15.48
N THR A 55 13.84 10.03 15.24
CA THR A 55 13.27 11.02 16.15
C THR A 55 11.85 10.58 16.51
N GLU A 56 11.50 10.66 17.80
CA GLU A 56 10.16 10.31 18.24
C GLU A 56 9.14 11.31 17.69
N GLY A 57 8.03 10.78 17.16
CA GLY A 57 6.95 11.59 16.61
C GLY A 57 7.34 12.44 15.39
N GLU A 58 8.38 12.05 14.64
CA GLU A 58 8.75 12.74 13.41
C GLU A 58 7.66 12.62 12.33
N ASP A 59 7.52 13.68 11.53
CA ASP A 59 6.70 13.63 10.33
C ASP A 59 7.32 12.68 9.32
N PHE A 60 6.48 12.01 8.56
CA PHE A 60 6.93 11.13 7.48
C PHE A 60 6.11 11.33 6.22
N LEU A 61 6.67 10.94 5.12
CA LEU A 61 6.03 10.84 3.82
C LEU A 61 5.90 9.37 3.44
N ALA A 62 4.86 9.02 2.71
CA ALA A 62 4.67 7.66 2.22
C ALA A 62 3.82 7.66 0.95
N PRO A 63 3.99 6.72 0.01
CA PRO A 63 2.99 6.46 -1.01
C PRO A 63 1.68 6.03 -0.36
N LEU A 64 0.54 6.30 -1.00
CA LEU A 64 -0.70 5.64 -0.61
C LEU A 64 -0.58 4.16 -0.99
N TYR A 65 -0.75 3.27 -0.03
CA TYR A 65 -0.50 1.84 -0.22
C TYR A 65 -1.69 0.99 0.18
N PHE A 66 -1.82 -0.13 -0.52
CA PHE A 66 -2.81 -1.17 -0.23
C PHE A 66 -2.08 -2.51 -0.13
N ASP A 67 -2.44 -3.27 0.87
CA ASP A 67 -2.07 -4.67 1.05
C ASP A 67 -3.34 -5.50 0.82
N LEU A 68 -3.34 -6.29 -0.25
CA LEU A 68 -4.47 -7.11 -0.64
C LEU A 68 -4.09 -8.57 -0.39
N ASP A 69 -4.71 -9.16 0.61
CA ASP A 69 -4.51 -10.56 0.97
C ASP A 69 -5.85 -11.22 1.30
N TYR A 70 -6.21 -12.26 0.54
CA TYR A 70 -7.38 -13.07 0.80
C TYR A 70 -7.01 -14.55 0.75
N SER A 71 -6.80 -15.11 1.94
CA SER A 71 -6.23 -16.47 2.10
C SER A 71 -7.11 -17.56 1.53
N GLU A 72 -8.42 -17.39 1.58
CA GLU A 72 -9.40 -18.39 1.13
C GLU A 72 -9.41 -18.53 -0.39
N ASN A 73 -9.25 -17.40 -1.10
CA ASN A 73 -9.16 -17.39 -2.55
C ASN A 73 -8.24 -16.24 -3.04
N PRO A 74 -6.96 -16.53 -3.33
CA PRO A 74 -6.02 -15.50 -3.79
C PRO A 74 -6.40 -14.82 -5.12
N ALA A 75 -7.27 -15.43 -5.94
CA ALA A 75 -7.76 -14.79 -7.17
C ALA A 75 -8.60 -13.54 -6.85
N VAL A 76 -9.34 -13.53 -5.74
CA VAL A 76 -10.09 -12.35 -5.28
C VAL A 76 -9.14 -11.17 -5.03
N ALA A 77 -7.96 -11.41 -4.45
CA ALA A 77 -6.98 -10.35 -4.25
C ALA A 77 -6.47 -9.75 -5.57
N GLN A 78 -6.34 -10.56 -6.63
CA GLN A 78 -6.00 -10.08 -7.98
C GLN A 78 -7.13 -9.26 -8.59
N GLU A 79 -8.37 -9.74 -8.53
CA GLU A 79 -9.55 -9.02 -9.04
C GLU A 79 -9.74 -7.67 -8.34
N GLU A 80 -9.59 -7.63 -7.04
CA GLU A 80 -9.70 -6.39 -6.26
C GLU A 80 -8.53 -5.43 -6.53
N ALA A 81 -7.31 -5.96 -6.76
CA ALA A 81 -6.17 -5.15 -7.20
C ALA A 81 -6.46 -4.49 -8.55
N ILE A 82 -7.10 -5.21 -9.49
CA ILE A 82 -7.51 -4.66 -10.78
C ILE A 82 -8.53 -3.52 -10.57
N LYS A 83 -9.57 -3.73 -9.77
CA LYS A 83 -10.59 -2.69 -9.45
C LYS A 83 -9.94 -1.41 -8.90
N LEU A 84 -9.00 -1.56 -7.95
CA LEU A 84 -8.26 -0.42 -7.39
C LEU A 84 -7.42 0.32 -8.43
N VAL A 85 -6.65 -0.41 -9.24
CA VAL A 85 -5.81 0.21 -10.26
C VAL A 85 -6.65 0.89 -11.35
N GLU A 86 -7.77 0.29 -11.75
CA GLU A 86 -8.72 0.91 -12.69
C GLU A 86 -9.35 2.19 -12.14
N PHE A 87 -9.70 2.22 -10.86
CA PHE A 87 -10.15 3.45 -10.22
C PHE A 87 -9.07 4.54 -10.28
N PHE A 88 -7.84 4.23 -9.90
CA PHE A 88 -6.76 5.21 -9.93
C PHE A 88 -6.45 5.70 -11.33
N THR A 89 -6.41 4.82 -12.31
CA THR A 89 -6.06 5.20 -13.70
C THR A 89 -7.23 5.83 -14.45
N GLY A 90 -8.45 5.36 -14.25
CA GLY A 90 -9.64 5.81 -14.97
C GLY A 90 -10.28 7.06 -14.34
N GLU A 91 -10.52 7.04 -13.03
CA GLU A 91 -11.21 8.17 -12.38
C GLU A 91 -10.25 9.30 -11.96
N LEU A 92 -9.04 8.97 -11.50
CA LEU A 92 -8.10 9.93 -10.94
C LEU A 92 -6.96 10.35 -11.88
N ASP A 93 -6.92 9.86 -13.11
CA ASP A 93 -5.89 10.12 -14.12
C ASP A 93 -4.45 9.79 -13.65
N ILE A 94 -4.32 8.87 -12.67
CA ILE A 94 -3.01 8.35 -12.27
C ILE A 94 -2.41 7.59 -13.43
N GLN A 95 -1.17 7.89 -13.77
CA GLN A 95 -0.48 7.22 -14.87
C GLN A 95 0.22 5.96 -14.36
N GLU A 96 0.48 4.99 -15.24
CA GLU A 96 1.15 3.74 -14.87
C GLU A 96 2.50 3.98 -14.17
N GLN A 97 3.23 5.03 -14.56
CA GLN A 97 4.48 5.42 -13.92
C GLN A 97 4.34 5.94 -12.48
N ASP A 98 3.13 6.36 -12.09
CA ASP A 98 2.81 6.85 -10.75
C ASP A 98 2.32 5.72 -9.83
N LEU A 99 2.21 4.49 -10.37
CA LEU A 99 1.74 3.28 -9.70
C LEU A 99 2.84 2.23 -9.63
N HIS A 100 2.92 1.55 -8.50
CA HIS A 100 3.69 0.33 -8.37
C HIS A 100 2.76 -0.82 -7.98
N ILE A 101 2.69 -1.82 -8.80
CA ILE A 101 1.86 -3.01 -8.64
C ILE A 101 2.77 -4.18 -8.37
N TYR A 102 2.64 -4.83 -7.22
CA TYR A 102 3.49 -5.96 -6.85
C TYR A 102 2.65 -7.19 -6.52
N PHE A 103 3.09 -8.34 -7.03
CA PHE A 103 2.78 -9.62 -6.39
C PHE A 103 3.66 -9.76 -5.13
N SER A 104 3.08 -10.10 -4.00
CA SER A 104 3.77 -10.09 -2.69
C SER A 104 4.85 -11.17 -2.51
N GLY A 105 4.92 -12.14 -3.44
CA GLY A 105 5.74 -13.36 -3.32
C GLY A 105 5.04 -14.49 -2.57
N SER A 106 3.75 -14.38 -2.28
CA SER A 106 2.97 -15.44 -1.62
C SER A 106 1.58 -15.60 -2.26
N LYS A 107 0.59 -14.80 -1.86
CA LYS A 107 -0.81 -14.97 -2.26
C LYS A 107 -1.56 -13.66 -2.47
N GLY A 108 -0.93 -12.53 -2.24
CA GLY A 108 -1.54 -11.20 -2.29
C GLY A 108 -0.80 -10.24 -3.17
N PHE A 109 -1.31 -9.01 -3.20
CA PHE A 109 -0.78 -7.92 -4.01
C PHE A 109 -0.58 -6.67 -3.16
N HIS A 110 0.45 -5.89 -3.52
CA HIS A 110 0.64 -4.55 -2.96
C HIS A 110 0.47 -3.53 -4.09
N ILE A 111 -0.37 -2.54 -3.87
CA ILE A 111 -0.55 -1.40 -4.77
C ILE A 111 -0.03 -0.16 -4.06
N LEU A 112 0.89 0.57 -4.69
CA LEU A 112 1.41 1.82 -4.16
C LEU A 112 1.17 2.93 -5.18
N VAL A 113 0.55 4.03 -4.74
CA VAL A 113 0.38 5.25 -5.54
C VAL A 113 1.38 6.27 -5.02
N ASP A 114 2.23 6.77 -5.92
CA ASP A 114 3.27 7.75 -5.56
C ASP A 114 2.65 8.98 -4.87
N GLU A 115 3.19 9.36 -3.73
CA GLU A 115 2.70 10.49 -2.94
C GLU A 115 2.75 11.81 -3.69
N ARG A 116 3.67 11.96 -4.64
CA ARG A 116 3.78 13.16 -5.47
C ARG A 116 2.61 13.30 -6.45
N ALA A 117 2.09 12.18 -6.97
CA ALA A 117 0.93 12.18 -7.84
C ALA A 117 -0.34 12.67 -7.12
N LEU A 118 -0.46 12.35 -5.83
CA LEU A 118 -1.55 12.78 -4.96
C LEU A 118 -1.31 14.19 -4.37
N GLY A 119 -0.07 14.68 -4.37
CA GLY A 119 0.30 15.93 -3.70
C GLY A 119 0.26 15.82 -2.18
N VAL A 120 0.68 14.68 -1.66
CA VAL A 120 0.73 14.42 -0.22
C VAL A 120 1.83 15.23 0.45
N GLU A 121 1.49 15.86 1.56
CA GLU A 121 2.45 16.54 2.43
C GLU A 121 2.82 15.66 3.63
N PRO A 122 4.05 15.80 4.15
CA PRO A 122 4.49 15.03 5.30
C PRO A 122 3.66 15.31 6.55
N ARG A 123 3.28 14.25 7.28
CA ARG A 123 2.53 14.38 8.55
C ARG A 123 2.70 13.13 9.43
N LYS A 124 2.47 13.30 10.73
CA LYS A 124 2.64 12.24 11.75
C LYS A 124 1.56 11.16 11.73
N ASP A 125 0.38 11.51 11.24
CA ASP A 125 -0.81 10.66 11.24
C ASP A 125 -1.22 10.18 9.85
N LEU A 126 -0.33 10.26 8.86
CA LEU A 126 -0.59 9.91 7.47
C LEU A 126 -1.15 8.49 7.31
N GLN A 127 -0.72 7.54 8.14
CA GLN A 127 -1.28 6.18 8.14
C GLN A 127 -2.78 6.14 8.51
N ARG A 128 -3.26 7.09 9.32
CA ARG A 128 -4.68 7.18 9.67
C ARG A 128 -5.50 7.78 8.53
N VAL A 129 -4.94 8.79 7.85
CA VAL A 129 -5.53 9.35 6.62
C VAL A 129 -5.65 8.25 5.57
N TYR A 130 -4.60 7.47 5.35
CA TYR A 130 -4.60 6.37 4.40
C TYR A 130 -5.57 5.25 4.77
N LYS A 131 -5.71 4.95 6.07
CA LYS A 131 -6.74 4.03 6.54
C LYS A 131 -8.15 4.52 6.21
N HIS A 132 -8.42 5.82 6.37
CA HIS A 132 -9.69 6.43 5.99
C HIS A 132 -9.96 6.30 4.49
N ILE A 133 -8.96 6.63 3.65
CA ILE A 133 -9.05 6.48 2.19
C ILE A 133 -9.29 5.02 1.80
N ALA A 134 -8.53 4.09 2.37
CA ALA A 134 -8.67 2.66 2.05
C ALA A 134 -10.04 2.12 2.50
N GLY A 135 -10.54 2.56 3.65
CA GLY A 135 -11.88 2.25 4.12
C GLY A 135 -12.96 2.75 3.16
N TYR A 136 -12.85 3.99 2.69
CA TYR A 136 -13.74 4.55 1.68
C TYR A 136 -13.71 3.74 0.38
N LEU A 137 -12.51 3.47 -0.17
CA LEU A 137 -12.37 2.73 -1.43
C LEU A 137 -12.84 1.29 -1.31
N ARG A 138 -12.66 0.67 -0.16
CA ARG A 138 -13.15 -0.68 0.13
C ARG A 138 -14.67 -0.81 -0.09
N TYR A 139 -15.44 0.20 0.29
CA TYR A 139 -16.89 0.25 0.04
C TYR A 139 -17.22 0.78 -1.35
N ARG A 140 -16.55 1.84 -1.80
CA ARG A 140 -16.81 2.48 -3.11
C ARG A 140 -16.65 1.53 -4.29
N LEU A 141 -15.70 0.58 -4.20
CA LEU A 141 -15.38 -0.41 -5.23
C LEU A 141 -15.95 -1.80 -4.92
N GLY A 142 -16.71 -1.92 -3.84
CA GLY A 142 -17.43 -3.13 -3.47
C GLY A 142 -18.57 -3.46 -4.43
N GLU A 143 -19.16 -4.61 -4.26
CA GLU A 143 -20.25 -5.08 -5.09
C GLU A 143 -21.60 -4.71 -4.48
N VAL A 144 -22.48 -4.09 -5.29
CA VAL A 144 -23.85 -3.84 -4.88
C VAL A 144 -24.62 -5.17 -5.00
N GLN A 145 -25.24 -5.56 -3.89
CA GLN A 145 -26.05 -6.77 -3.79
C GLN A 145 -27.45 -6.40 -3.28
N GLU A 146 -28.45 -7.19 -3.67
CA GLU A 146 -29.80 -7.08 -3.16
C GLU A 146 -30.03 -8.17 -2.10
N GLN A 147 -30.67 -7.80 -0.99
CA GLN A 147 -31.16 -8.72 0.03
C GLN A 147 -32.55 -8.29 0.47
N GLU A 148 -33.29 -9.18 1.11
CA GLU A 148 -34.55 -8.82 1.74
C GLU A 148 -34.30 -8.31 3.18
N ASP A 149 -35.00 -7.22 3.56
CA ASP A 149 -35.06 -6.76 4.95
C ASP A 149 -35.94 -7.71 5.80
N GLU A 150 -36.05 -7.44 7.09
CA GLU A 150 -36.89 -8.19 8.03
C GLU A 150 -38.38 -8.23 7.66
N ASN A 151 -38.83 -7.38 6.73
CA ASN A 151 -40.19 -7.27 6.23
C ASN A 151 -40.36 -7.85 4.82
N GLY A 152 -39.32 -8.51 4.26
CA GLY A 152 -39.32 -9.08 2.93
C GLY A 152 -39.23 -8.05 1.80
N ARG A 153 -38.72 -6.84 2.06
CA ARG A 153 -38.54 -5.79 1.05
C ARG A 153 -37.11 -5.83 0.51
N PRO A 154 -36.92 -5.70 -0.82
CA PRO A 154 -35.59 -5.63 -1.41
C PRO A 154 -34.84 -4.39 -0.90
N VAL A 155 -33.63 -4.59 -0.40
CA VAL A 155 -32.70 -3.55 0.05
C VAL A 155 -31.36 -3.79 -0.61
N GLU A 156 -30.83 -2.74 -1.23
CA GLU A 156 -29.48 -2.77 -1.77
C GLU A 156 -28.47 -2.54 -0.64
N TYR A 157 -27.40 -3.34 -0.62
CA TYR A 157 -26.23 -3.10 0.21
C TYR A 157 -24.96 -3.29 -0.57
N THR A 158 -23.88 -2.65 -0.15
CA THR A 158 -22.56 -2.83 -0.77
C THR A 158 -21.75 -3.82 0.04
N GLU A 159 -21.42 -4.97 -0.57
CA GLU A 159 -20.42 -5.88 -0.01
C GLU A 159 -19.04 -5.29 -0.27
N PRO A 160 -18.29 -4.91 0.79
CA PRO A 160 -17.01 -4.26 0.61
C PRO A 160 -15.95 -5.21 0.07
N LEU A 161 -14.89 -4.68 -0.56
CA LEU A 161 -13.74 -5.47 -0.98
C LEU A 161 -13.20 -6.30 0.21
N LYS A 162 -12.94 -7.59 -0.04
CA LYS A 162 -12.56 -8.58 0.99
C LYS A 162 -11.06 -8.62 1.26
N ALA A 163 -10.25 -8.40 0.20
CA ALA A 163 -8.81 -8.55 0.26
C ALA A 163 -8.09 -7.31 0.83
N VAL A 164 -8.72 -6.12 0.81
CA VAL A 164 -8.11 -4.88 1.33
C VAL A 164 -7.97 -4.96 2.84
N ASP A 165 -6.72 -5.09 3.32
CA ASP A 165 -6.41 -5.18 4.75
C ASP A 165 -6.29 -3.77 5.37
N LEU A 166 -7.23 -3.40 6.27
CA LEU A 166 -7.21 -2.14 7.00
C LEU A 166 -6.34 -2.16 8.28
N VAL A 167 -5.83 -3.32 8.68
CA VAL A 167 -4.97 -3.47 9.87
C VAL A 167 -3.54 -3.00 9.57
N VAL A 168 -3.16 -2.97 8.31
CA VAL A 168 -1.81 -2.60 7.86
C VAL A 168 -1.45 -1.12 8.10
N TYR A 169 -2.44 -0.24 8.31
CA TYR A 169 -2.21 1.20 8.46
C TYR A 169 -1.74 1.55 9.88
N THR A 170 -0.52 1.14 10.19
CA THR A 170 0.14 1.38 11.48
C THR A 170 1.39 2.24 11.30
N VAL A 171 1.84 2.86 12.38
CA VAL A 171 3.15 3.52 12.41
C VAL A 171 4.22 2.47 12.14
N LYS A 172 5.16 2.77 11.23
CA LYS A 172 6.25 1.84 10.83
C LYS A 172 5.76 0.56 10.15
N ARG A 173 4.73 0.66 9.30
CA ARG A 173 4.36 -0.49 8.45
C ARG A 173 5.54 -0.91 7.59
N MET A 174 5.86 -2.19 7.69
CA MET A 174 6.90 -2.82 6.88
C MET A 174 6.26 -3.57 5.73
N LEU A 175 6.78 -3.36 4.52
CA LEU A 175 6.49 -4.19 3.37
C LEU A 175 7.76 -4.89 2.91
N ARG A 176 7.59 -6.10 2.37
CA ARG A 176 8.69 -6.80 1.70
C ARG A 176 9.23 -5.93 0.57
N LEU A 177 10.55 -5.81 0.47
CA LEU A 177 11.20 -5.10 -0.63
C LEU A 177 10.94 -5.81 -1.97
N PRO A 178 10.79 -5.05 -3.07
CA PRO A 178 10.78 -5.62 -4.41
C PRO A 178 11.99 -6.52 -4.63
N TYR A 179 11.78 -7.59 -5.37
CA TYR A 179 12.82 -8.57 -5.71
C TYR A 179 13.46 -9.29 -4.51
N SER A 180 12.83 -9.21 -3.34
CA SER A 180 13.21 -10.00 -2.17
C SER A 180 12.42 -11.30 -2.13
N ARG A 181 13.13 -12.41 -1.89
CA ARG A 181 12.58 -13.76 -1.86
C ARG A 181 11.82 -14.02 -0.56
N HIS A 182 10.64 -14.58 -0.67
CA HIS A 182 9.79 -14.92 0.46
C HIS A 182 10.26 -16.22 1.13
N GLN A 183 10.47 -16.22 2.45
CA GLN A 183 11.03 -17.35 3.20
C GLN A 183 10.26 -18.65 3.08
N LYS A 184 8.90 -18.60 3.04
CA LYS A 184 8.06 -19.81 3.04
C LYS A 184 7.80 -20.35 1.64
N THR A 185 7.61 -19.47 0.66
CA THR A 185 7.23 -19.88 -0.70
C THR A 185 8.42 -20.01 -1.64
N GLY A 186 9.55 -19.37 -1.31
CA GLY A 186 10.71 -19.23 -2.19
C GLY A 186 10.50 -18.28 -3.37
N LEU A 187 9.28 -17.73 -3.54
CA LEU A 187 8.96 -16.80 -4.61
C LEU A 187 9.46 -15.39 -4.28
N TYR A 188 9.78 -14.63 -5.32
CA TYR A 188 10.15 -13.23 -5.17
C TYR A 188 8.92 -12.33 -5.18
N LYS A 189 8.97 -11.23 -4.42
CA LYS A 189 8.07 -10.10 -4.67
C LYS A 189 8.47 -9.48 -5.99
N ILE A 190 7.60 -9.54 -6.98
CA ILE A 190 7.86 -9.01 -8.32
C ILE A 190 6.93 -7.85 -8.65
N GLU A 191 7.43 -6.90 -9.42
CA GLU A 191 6.61 -5.84 -9.99
C GLU A 191 5.89 -6.35 -11.24
N LEU A 192 4.66 -5.87 -11.44
CA LEU A 192 3.82 -6.16 -12.59
C LEU A 192 3.45 -4.87 -13.31
N THR A 193 3.31 -4.91 -14.62
CA THR A 193 2.61 -3.87 -15.36
C THR A 193 1.10 -4.01 -15.16
N LEU A 194 0.34 -2.95 -15.46
CA LEU A 194 -1.13 -3.03 -15.44
C LEU A 194 -1.64 -4.12 -16.39
N GLN A 195 -1.03 -4.24 -17.57
CA GLN A 195 -1.37 -5.28 -18.52
C GLN A 195 -1.13 -6.68 -17.95
N GLN A 196 0.03 -6.90 -17.30
CA GLN A 196 0.35 -8.19 -16.67
C GLN A 196 -0.61 -8.53 -15.53
N LEU A 197 -1.00 -7.55 -14.72
CA LEU A 197 -1.99 -7.76 -13.65
C LEU A 197 -3.33 -8.26 -14.21
N LYS A 198 -3.76 -7.72 -15.35
CA LYS A 198 -5.05 -8.05 -15.98
C LYS A 198 -5.05 -9.36 -16.78
N GLU A 199 -3.97 -9.64 -17.49
CA GLU A 199 -3.94 -10.72 -18.48
C GLU A 199 -3.36 -12.03 -17.94
N LEU A 200 -2.45 -11.95 -16.96
CA LEU A 200 -1.82 -13.15 -16.40
C LEU A 200 -2.71 -13.81 -15.34
N THR A 201 -2.78 -15.12 -15.41
CA THR A 201 -3.31 -15.93 -14.33
C THR A 201 -2.38 -15.88 -13.11
N LEU A 202 -2.92 -16.17 -11.93
CA LEU A 202 -2.12 -16.20 -10.69
C LEU A 202 -0.94 -17.20 -10.78
N ASP A 203 -1.12 -18.33 -11.49
CA ASP A 203 -0.06 -19.32 -11.64
C ASP A 203 1.05 -18.83 -12.58
N GLU A 204 0.73 -18.12 -13.65
CA GLU A 204 1.71 -17.45 -14.51
C GLU A 204 2.48 -16.36 -13.76
N ILE A 205 1.81 -15.59 -12.90
CA ILE A 205 2.46 -14.61 -12.02
C ILE A 205 3.43 -15.30 -11.05
N LYS A 206 3.01 -16.40 -10.42
CA LYS A 206 3.87 -17.20 -9.53
C LYS A 206 5.07 -17.78 -10.28
N GLU A 207 4.88 -18.25 -11.51
CA GLU A 207 6.00 -18.77 -12.32
C GLU A 207 7.04 -17.68 -12.61
N ARG A 208 6.60 -16.47 -12.97
CA ARG A 208 7.50 -15.31 -13.10
C ARG A 208 8.20 -14.96 -11.77
N ALA A 209 7.50 -15.09 -10.66
CA ALA A 209 8.04 -14.82 -9.33
C ALA A 209 9.13 -15.82 -8.89
N ARG A 210 9.36 -16.93 -9.60
CA ARG A 210 10.47 -17.86 -9.32
C ARG A 210 11.85 -17.27 -9.64
N THR A 211 11.91 -16.39 -10.62
CA THR A 211 13.21 -15.82 -11.09
C THR A 211 13.52 -14.46 -10.49
N GLY A 212 12.52 -13.73 -10.02
CA GLY A 212 12.69 -12.39 -9.43
C GLY A 212 13.25 -11.34 -10.38
N GLN A 213 13.08 -11.54 -11.69
CA GLN A 213 13.61 -10.59 -12.68
C GLN A 213 12.81 -9.28 -12.67
N PRO A 214 13.51 -8.14 -12.60
CA PRO A 214 12.86 -6.84 -12.67
C PRO A 214 12.18 -6.60 -14.01
N ILE A 215 11.04 -5.90 -13.99
CA ILE A 215 10.50 -5.31 -15.23
C ILE A 215 11.35 -4.09 -15.60
N GLN A 216 11.53 -3.90 -16.89
CA GLN A 216 12.14 -2.67 -17.37
C GLN A 216 11.09 -1.56 -17.38
N ARG A 217 11.32 -0.52 -16.60
CA ARG A 217 10.50 0.69 -16.59
C ARG A 217 11.32 1.88 -17.04
N GLU A 218 10.72 2.72 -17.86
CA GLU A 218 11.25 4.05 -18.12
C GLU A 218 11.07 4.91 -16.87
N VAL A 219 12.16 5.46 -16.35
CA VAL A 219 12.11 6.38 -15.21
C VAL A 219 11.58 7.72 -15.68
N LYS A 220 10.33 8.02 -15.34
CA LYS A 220 9.69 9.30 -15.63
C LYS A 220 9.50 10.12 -14.37
N THR A 221 9.56 11.43 -14.52
CA THR A 221 9.27 12.34 -13.40
C THR A 221 7.79 12.27 -13.04
N VAL A 222 7.50 11.85 -11.82
CA VAL A 222 6.14 11.88 -11.27
C VAL A 222 5.74 13.32 -10.98
N ARG A 223 4.54 13.71 -11.41
CA ARG A 223 3.96 15.05 -11.19
C ARG A 223 2.59 14.89 -10.53
N LYS A 224 2.18 15.90 -9.77
CA LYS A 224 0.84 15.95 -9.18
C LYS A 224 -0.22 15.83 -10.28
N ARG A 225 -1.17 14.93 -10.09
CA ARG A 225 -2.33 14.74 -10.96
C ARG A 225 -3.50 15.53 -10.39
N PRO A 226 -4.11 16.44 -11.15
CA PRO A 226 -5.14 17.33 -10.59
C PRO A 226 -6.30 16.59 -9.93
N LYS A 227 -6.90 15.60 -10.60
CA LYS A 227 -8.01 14.82 -10.04
C LYS A 227 -7.60 14.03 -8.80
N ALA A 228 -6.44 13.40 -8.82
CA ALA A 228 -5.92 12.66 -7.67
C ALA A 228 -5.60 13.58 -6.48
N GLY A 229 -5.08 14.77 -6.75
CA GLY A 229 -4.84 15.79 -5.73
C GLY A 229 -6.13 16.31 -5.09
N ILE A 230 -7.19 16.52 -5.87
CA ILE A 230 -8.51 16.91 -5.37
C ILE A 230 -9.07 15.76 -4.51
N PHE A 231 -9.08 14.54 -5.03
CA PHE A 231 -9.55 13.37 -4.29
C PHE A 231 -8.83 13.23 -2.93
N TYR A 232 -7.49 13.34 -2.92
CA TYR A 232 -6.74 13.26 -1.67
C TYR A 232 -7.11 14.38 -0.69
N ALA A 233 -7.24 15.62 -1.16
CA ALA A 233 -7.60 16.77 -0.33
C ALA A 233 -9.00 16.60 0.28
N ASP A 234 -9.98 16.13 -0.50
CA ASP A 234 -11.34 15.87 -0.01
C ASP A 234 -11.35 14.80 1.07
N LYS A 235 -10.63 13.68 0.86
CA LYS A 235 -10.56 12.61 1.85
C LYS A 235 -9.77 13.00 3.11
N LEU A 236 -8.76 13.85 2.97
CA LEU A 236 -8.04 14.42 4.11
C LEU A 236 -8.98 15.31 4.94
N HIS A 237 -9.76 16.15 4.28
CA HIS A 237 -10.74 17.02 4.95
C HIS A 237 -11.79 16.20 5.72
N GLU A 238 -12.40 15.18 5.09
CA GLU A 238 -13.34 14.26 5.74
C GLU A 238 -12.73 13.59 6.98
N TYR A 239 -11.47 13.13 6.88
CA TYR A 239 -10.75 12.54 8.00
C TYR A 239 -10.57 13.55 9.15
N GLU A 240 -10.18 14.79 8.86
CA GLU A 240 -9.93 15.85 9.86
C GLU A 240 -11.23 16.26 10.57
N GLU A 241 -12.35 16.39 9.86
CA GLU A 241 -13.67 16.66 10.44
C GLU A 241 -14.13 15.53 11.38
N ALA A 242 -13.95 14.27 10.95
CA ALA A 242 -14.29 13.13 11.79
C ALA A 242 -13.43 13.07 13.06
N ALA A 243 -12.14 13.36 12.96
CA ALA A 243 -11.21 13.39 14.08
C ALA A 243 -11.56 14.50 15.09
N ALA A 244 -11.92 15.70 14.62
CA ALA A 244 -12.36 16.82 15.45
C ALA A 244 -13.63 16.48 16.24
N THR A 245 -14.61 15.86 15.58
CA THR A 245 -15.88 15.45 16.21
C THR A 245 -15.67 14.44 17.35
N VAL A 246 -14.73 13.51 17.20
CA VAL A 246 -14.39 12.54 18.26
C VAL A 246 -13.71 13.21 19.45
N SER A 247 -12.81 14.18 19.20
CA SER A 247 -12.13 14.95 20.23
C SER A 247 -13.13 15.75 21.09
N ASP A 248 -14.09 16.43 20.46
CA ASP A 248 -15.13 17.22 21.16
C ASP A 248 -16.03 16.37 22.05
N LYS A 249 -16.37 15.15 21.61
CA LYS A 249 -17.15 14.20 22.41
C LYS A 249 -16.41 13.74 23.66
N ARG A 250 -15.10 13.47 23.55
CA ARG A 250 -14.27 13.07 24.70
C ARG A 250 -14.18 14.17 25.74
N ASN A 251 -13.93 15.41 25.32
CA ASN A 251 -13.85 16.55 26.22
C ASN A 251 -15.17 16.86 26.96
N LYS A 252 -16.33 16.48 26.39
CA LYS A 252 -17.65 16.64 27.03
C LYS A 252 -18.03 15.52 28.00
N THR A 253 -17.31 14.41 28.00
CA THR A 253 -17.57 13.26 28.88
C THR A 253 -16.70 13.26 30.14
N GLU A 254 -15.71 14.14 30.23
CA GLU A 254 -14.80 14.30 31.37
C GLU A 254 -15.25 15.43 32.36
N TYR A 255 -16.51 15.92 32.23
CA TYR A 255 -17.12 16.86 33.17
C TYR A 255 -18.41 16.20 33.77
#